data_04b5d9e39505f724e3ea9fdad486e37b
#
_entry.id   04b5d9e39505f724e3ea9fdad486e37b
#
_cell.length_a   1.000
_cell.length_b   1.000
_cell.length_c   1.000
_cell.angle_alpha   90.00
_cell.angle_beta   90.00
_cell.angle_gamma   90.00
#
_symmetry.space_group_name_H-M   'P 1'
#
loop_
_entity.id
_entity.type
_entity.pdbx_description
1 polymer ?
#
loop_
_entity_poly.entity_id
_entity_poly.type
_entity_poly.pdbx_seq_one_letter_code
_entity_poly.pdbx_strand_id
1 'polypeptide(L)'
;MKFVAFERSLQGTGASRRLRIAGKVPGIVYGAGEPAMVEVDHNALYHAMRNEAFHSSVLDMELNGQTTKVLLRDYQAHPYKRQVLHVDFQRVDATTRITKKVPLHFVNEAESPAVKQDKCIINHVTTALEIECLAEQLPEFITVDLANVVKGQIINVEDLNLASHIKVLTHGRKAPTIATVVEPVEEVIVAAPVADTTKGKKKK
;
A
#
# COMPACT_ATOMS: atom_id res chain seq x y z
N MET A 1 -8.52 15.71 -2.87
CA MET A 1 -7.20 16.43 -2.88
C MET A 1 -6.99 17.05 -4.23
N LYS A 2 -6.34 18.27 -4.28
CA LYS A 2 -6.07 18.96 -5.55
C LYS A 2 -4.58 18.99 -5.83
N PHE A 3 -4.18 18.83 -7.10
CA PHE A 3 -2.82 19.03 -7.55
C PHE A 3 -2.81 19.62 -8.97
N VAL A 4 -1.72 20.31 -9.31
CA VAL A 4 -1.57 20.98 -10.60
C VAL A 4 -0.67 20.12 -11.49
N ALA A 5 -1.09 19.93 -12.73
CA ALA A 5 -0.32 19.26 -13.77
C ALA A 5 -0.21 20.19 -14.99
N PHE A 6 0.89 20.07 -15.70
CA PHE A 6 1.13 20.82 -16.94
C PHE A 6 1.16 19.86 -18.12
N GLU A 7 0.71 20.34 -19.27
CA GLU A 7 0.77 19.54 -20.48
C GLU A 7 2.22 19.42 -20.99
N ARG A 8 2.57 18.22 -21.42
CA ARG A 8 3.91 17.90 -21.89
C ARG A 8 3.89 17.63 -23.39
N SER A 9 4.70 18.37 -24.15
CA SER A 9 4.83 18.21 -25.62
C SER A 9 5.98 17.30 -26.03
N LEU A 10 7.09 17.28 -25.28
CA LEU A 10 8.31 16.55 -25.65
C LEU A 10 8.28 15.11 -25.12
N GLN A 11 8.54 14.17 -26.04
CA GLN A 11 8.58 12.72 -25.74
C GLN A 11 10.00 12.17 -25.79
N GLY A 12 10.13 10.91 -25.34
CA GLY A 12 11.34 10.12 -25.42
C GLY A 12 12.20 10.14 -24.17
N THR A 13 13.17 9.20 -24.12
CA THR A 13 14.01 8.93 -22.95
C THR A 13 14.85 10.12 -22.52
N GLY A 14 15.45 10.85 -23.49
CA GLY A 14 16.27 12.02 -23.21
C GLY A 14 15.46 13.18 -22.65
N ALA A 15 14.24 13.44 -23.17
CA ALA A 15 13.34 14.47 -22.67
C ALA A 15 12.89 14.16 -21.25
N SER A 16 12.46 12.91 -20.97
CA SER A 16 12.07 12.46 -19.63
C SER A 16 13.20 12.55 -18.61
N ARG A 17 14.45 12.27 -19.03
CA ARG A 17 15.62 12.43 -18.16
C ARG A 17 15.86 13.88 -17.78
N ARG A 18 15.82 14.80 -18.77
CA ARG A 18 15.99 16.24 -18.52
C ARG A 18 14.90 16.78 -17.60
N LEU A 19 13.66 16.35 -17.81
CA LEU A 19 12.52 16.74 -17.00
C LEU A 19 12.72 16.35 -15.52
N ARG A 20 13.16 15.12 -15.25
CA ARG A 20 13.46 14.66 -13.88
C ARG A 20 14.63 15.42 -13.25
N ILE A 21 15.64 15.81 -14.03
CA ILE A 21 16.75 16.66 -13.55
C ILE A 21 16.24 18.05 -13.18
N ALA A 22 15.25 18.57 -13.91
CA ALA A 22 14.60 19.86 -13.63
C ALA A 22 13.61 19.79 -12.44
N GLY A 23 13.51 18.65 -11.73
CA GLY A 23 12.63 18.48 -10.58
C GLY A 23 11.16 18.24 -10.94
N LYS A 24 10.88 17.78 -12.15
CA LYS A 24 9.53 17.43 -12.59
C LYS A 24 9.40 15.94 -12.87
N VAL A 25 8.20 15.38 -12.71
CA VAL A 25 7.87 13.98 -12.97
C VAL A 25 7.02 13.89 -14.22
N PRO A 26 7.43 13.08 -15.22
CA PRO A 26 6.58 12.77 -16.35
C PRO A 26 5.45 11.83 -15.91
N GLY A 27 4.26 12.07 -16.45
CA GLY A 27 3.09 11.21 -16.24
C GLY A 27 2.22 11.11 -17.47
N ILE A 28 1.23 10.25 -17.40
CA ILE A 28 0.19 10.06 -18.39
C ILE A 28 -1.17 10.08 -17.73
N VAL A 29 -2.15 10.66 -18.40
CA VAL A 29 -3.56 10.66 -17.99
C VAL A 29 -4.35 9.99 -19.09
N TYR A 30 -5.03 8.90 -18.76
CA TYR A 30 -5.84 8.13 -19.70
C TYR A 30 -7.22 7.80 -19.10
N GLY A 31 -8.06 7.12 -19.85
CA GLY A 31 -9.45 6.79 -19.48
C GLY A 31 -10.44 7.52 -20.38
N ALA A 32 -11.52 8.05 -19.81
CA ALA A 32 -12.53 8.77 -20.58
C ALA A 32 -11.91 9.92 -21.41
N GLY A 33 -11.81 9.74 -22.73
CA GLY A 33 -11.22 10.67 -23.66
C GLY A 33 -9.79 10.32 -24.11
N GLU A 34 -9.16 11.23 -24.84
CA GLU A 34 -7.81 11.06 -25.39
C GLU A 34 -6.74 11.02 -24.29
N PRO A 35 -5.74 10.14 -24.40
CA PRO A 35 -4.60 10.14 -23.48
C PRO A 35 -3.83 11.45 -23.58
N ALA A 36 -3.53 12.06 -22.44
CA ALA A 36 -2.73 13.27 -22.35
C ALA A 36 -1.44 13.02 -21.58
N MET A 37 -0.33 13.51 -22.13
CA MET A 37 0.94 13.49 -21.43
C MET A 37 1.03 14.71 -20.52
N VAL A 38 1.41 14.47 -19.28
CA VAL A 38 1.51 15.49 -18.25
C VAL A 38 2.88 15.52 -17.59
N GLU A 39 3.21 16.65 -17.03
CA GLU A 39 4.33 16.82 -16.11
C GLU A 39 3.82 17.42 -14.80
N VAL A 40 4.32 16.89 -13.68
CA VAL A 40 3.94 17.32 -12.33
C VAL A 40 5.20 17.70 -11.56
N ASP A 41 5.10 18.69 -10.69
CA ASP A 41 6.20 19.04 -9.78
C ASP A 41 6.54 17.86 -8.87
N HIS A 42 7.83 17.48 -8.83
CA HIS A 42 8.29 16.32 -8.06
C HIS A 42 8.07 16.50 -6.56
N ASN A 43 8.35 17.71 -6.03
CA ASN A 43 8.29 17.94 -4.59
C ASN A 43 6.84 17.89 -4.09
N ALA A 44 5.94 18.59 -4.81
CA ALA A 44 4.52 18.58 -4.50
C ALA A 44 3.93 17.16 -4.58
N LEU A 45 4.27 16.40 -5.63
CA LEU A 45 3.83 15.03 -5.81
C LEU A 45 4.39 14.09 -4.72
N TYR A 46 5.66 14.20 -4.41
CA TYR A 46 6.30 13.38 -3.39
C TYR A 46 5.66 13.55 -2.00
N HIS A 47 5.34 14.80 -1.63
CA HIS A 47 4.65 15.07 -0.37
C HIS A 47 3.20 14.58 -0.39
N ALA A 48 2.49 14.74 -1.51
CA ALA A 48 1.13 14.24 -1.67
C ALA A 48 1.07 12.72 -1.57
N MET A 49 2.01 12.00 -2.18
CA MET A 49 2.09 10.54 -2.17
C MET A 49 2.43 9.94 -0.78
N ARG A 50 2.90 10.73 0.18
CA ARG A 50 3.08 10.27 1.57
C ARG A 50 1.75 10.11 2.30
N ASN A 51 0.71 10.71 1.79
CA ASN A 51 -0.63 10.55 2.33
C ASN A 51 -1.30 9.34 1.67
N GLU A 52 -1.76 8.39 2.46
CA GLU A 52 -2.43 7.18 1.98
C GLU A 52 -3.68 7.51 1.16
N ALA A 53 -4.41 8.54 1.56
CA ALA A 53 -5.56 9.03 0.82
C ALA A 53 -5.25 9.41 -0.64
N PHE A 54 -4.01 9.81 -0.96
CA PHE A 54 -3.61 10.11 -2.34
C PHE A 54 -3.61 8.87 -3.23
N HIS A 55 -3.33 7.71 -2.66
CA HIS A 55 -3.28 6.43 -3.38
C HIS A 55 -4.65 5.80 -3.56
N SER A 56 -5.58 6.04 -2.64
CA SER A 56 -6.87 5.36 -2.55
C SER A 56 -8.09 6.25 -2.74
N SER A 57 -7.92 7.56 -3.02
CA SER A 57 -9.05 8.47 -3.26
C SER A 57 -9.06 9.06 -4.67
N VAL A 58 -10.21 9.62 -5.05
CA VAL A 58 -10.36 10.42 -6.26
C VAL A 58 -9.71 11.79 -6.05
N LEU A 59 -8.86 12.19 -6.99
CA LEU A 59 -8.08 13.41 -6.97
C LEU A 59 -8.64 14.42 -7.98
N ASP A 60 -8.57 15.70 -7.65
CA ASP A 60 -8.86 16.80 -8.57
C ASP A 60 -7.54 17.26 -9.21
N MET A 61 -7.33 16.90 -10.46
CA MET A 61 -6.18 17.36 -11.24
C MET A 61 -6.55 18.62 -12.02
N GLU A 62 -5.77 19.67 -11.84
CA GLU A 62 -5.88 20.88 -12.63
C GLU A 62 -4.90 20.82 -13.81
N LEU A 63 -5.43 20.76 -15.03
CA LEU A 63 -4.66 20.76 -16.27
C LEU A 63 -5.12 21.94 -17.14
N ASN A 64 -4.22 22.87 -17.44
CA ASN A 64 -4.52 24.06 -18.27
C ASN A 64 -5.75 24.87 -17.78
N GLY A 65 -5.97 24.95 -16.46
CA GLY A 65 -7.12 25.65 -15.85
C GLY A 65 -8.43 24.86 -15.85
N GLN A 66 -8.42 23.64 -16.35
CA GLN A 66 -9.57 22.72 -16.26
C GLN A 66 -9.34 21.68 -15.16
N THR A 67 -10.32 21.50 -14.28
CA THR A 67 -10.27 20.51 -13.23
C THR A 67 -10.89 19.20 -13.72
N THR A 68 -10.12 18.11 -13.67
CA THR A 68 -10.56 16.78 -14.07
C THR A 68 -10.41 15.83 -12.87
N LYS A 69 -11.40 14.98 -12.64
CA LYS A 69 -11.34 13.93 -11.61
C LYS A 69 -10.48 12.77 -12.13
N VAL A 70 -9.45 12.43 -11.37
CA VAL A 70 -8.52 11.36 -11.71
C VAL A 70 -8.23 10.48 -10.51
N LEU A 71 -7.82 9.24 -10.78
CA LEU A 71 -7.31 8.30 -9.79
C LEU A 71 -5.85 8.00 -10.10
N LEU A 72 -5.01 7.96 -9.08
CA LEU A 72 -3.64 7.46 -9.23
C LEU A 72 -3.70 5.97 -9.52
N ARG A 73 -3.39 5.53 -10.73
CA ARG A 73 -3.43 4.10 -11.12
C ARG A 73 -2.16 3.38 -10.70
N ASP A 74 -1.02 3.93 -11.09
CA ASP A 74 0.29 3.36 -10.79
C ASP A 74 1.34 4.47 -10.67
N TYR A 75 2.47 4.14 -10.05
CA TYR A 75 3.63 5.02 -9.97
C TYR A 75 4.91 4.21 -9.94
N GLN A 76 5.96 4.79 -10.49
CA GLN A 76 7.31 4.23 -10.45
C GLN A 76 8.18 5.08 -9.55
N ALA A 77 8.71 4.48 -8.49
CA ALA A 77 9.69 5.12 -7.60
C ALA A 77 11.09 4.61 -7.88
N HIS A 78 12.09 5.46 -7.63
CA HIS A 78 13.48 5.06 -7.73
C HIS A 78 13.85 4.12 -6.55
N PRO A 79 14.56 2.98 -6.77
CA PRO A 79 14.79 1.98 -5.74
C PRO A 79 15.48 2.48 -4.46
N TYR A 80 16.40 3.46 -4.56
CA TYR A 80 17.12 3.99 -3.38
C TYR A 80 17.06 5.51 -3.22
N LYS A 81 16.71 6.27 -4.28
CA LYS A 81 16.54 7.72 -4.19
C LYS A 81 15.09 8.06 -3.89
N ARG A 82 14.87 9.06 -3.09
CA ARG A 82 13.53 9.61 -2.84
C ARG A 82 13.00 10.38 -4.05
N GLN A 83 12.85 9.67 -5.16
CA GLN A 83 12.47 10.24 -6.45
C GLN A 83 11.40 9.40 -7.12
N VAL A 84 10.32 10.04 -7.53
CA VAL A 84 9.30 9.45 -8.38
C VAL A 84 9.75 9.56 -9.83
N LEU A 85 9.69 8.45 -10.57
CA LEU A 85 10.16 8.37 -11.95
C LEU A 85 9.03 8.58 -12.96
N HIS A 86 7.84 8.06 -12.66
CA HIS A 86 6.66 8.13 -13.52
C HIS A 86 5.39 8.03 -12.69
N VAL A 87 4.30 8.60 -13.18
CA VAL A 87 2.96 8.49 -12.59
C VAL A 87 1.91 8.27 -13.67
N ASP A 88 0.97 7.39 -13.37
CA ASP A 88 -0.14 7.03 -14.23
C ASP A 88 -1.45 7.44 -13.55
N PHE A 89 -2.19 8.33 -14.20
CA PHE A 89 -3.50 8.75 -13.76
C PHE A 89 -4.58 8.23 -14.68
N GLN A 90 -5.68 7.77 -14.10
CA GLN A 90 -6.87 7.36 -14.83
C GLN A 90 -7.97 8.38 -14.58
N ARG A 91 -8.57 8.92 -15.65
CA ARG A 91 -9.78 9.73 -15.52
C ARG A 91 -10.93 8.84 -15.08
N VAL A 92 -11.69 9.33 -14.14
CA VAL A 92 -12.82 8.59 -13.56
C VAL A 92 -14.09 9.42 -13.59
N ASP A 93 -15.16 8.79 -14.01
CA ASP A 93 -16.52 9.33 -13.92
C ASP A 93 -17.23 8.68 -12.72
N ALA A 94 -18.27 9.31 -12.22
CA ALA A 94 -19.06 8.82 -11.08
C ALA A 94 -19.56 7.39 -11.24
N THR A 95 -19.87 6.99 -12.48
CA THR A 95 -20.41 5.67 -12.81
C THR A 95 -19.37 4.61 -13.13
N THR A 96 -18.08 5.00 -13.19
CA THR A 96 -17.00 4.09 -13.56
C THR A 96 -16.70 3.14 -12.41
N ARG A 97 -16.73 1.84 -12.69
CA ARG A 97 -16.22 0.84 -11.74
C ARG A 97 -14.71 0.80 -11.81
N ILE A 98 -14.11 0.84 -10.66
CA ILE A 98 -12.66 0.84 -10.51
C ILE A 98 -12.21 -0.31 -9.60
N THR A 99 -11.08 -0.86 -9.94
CA THR A 99 -10.39 -1.85 -9.11
C THR A 99 -9.16 -1.19 -8.52
N LYS A 100 -9.06 -1.18 -7.19
CA LYS A 100 -7.95 -0.55 -6.47
C LYS A 100 -7.54 -1.35 -5.24
N LYS A 101 -6.25 -1.27 -4.90
CA LYS A 101 -5.73 -1.76 -3.61
C LYS A 101 -5.92 -0.69 -2.56
N VAL A 102 -6.63 -1.03 -1.49
CA VAL A 102 -6.91 -0.15 -0.36
C VAL A 102 -6.21 -0.69 0.87
N PRO A 103 -5.50 0.15 1.64
CA PRO A 103 -4.78 -0.27 2.84
C PRO A 103 -5.75 -0.67 3.95
N LEU A 104 -5.28 -1.60 4.81
CA LEU A 104 -5.97 -2.04 6.02
C LEU A 104 -5.35 -1.34 7.23
N HIS A 105 -6.17 -0.70 8.04
CA HIS A 105 -5.77 -0.13 9.32
C HIS A 105 -6.23 -1.04 10.45
N PHE A 106 -5.29 -1.62 11.16
CA PHE A 106 -5.56 -2.48 12.31
C PHE A 106 -5.67 -1.62 13.57
N VAL A 107 -6.77 -1.77 14.28
CA VAL A 107 -7.04 -1.05 15.53
C VAL A 107 -7.26 -2.01 16.68
N ASN A 108 -7.03 -1.52 17.92
CA ASN A 108 -7.27 -2.25 19.17
C ASN A 108 -6.45 -3.55 19.34
N GLU A 109 -5.32 -3.70 18.59
CA GLU A 109 -4.46 -4.88 18.70
C GLU A 109 -3.98 -5.12 20.14
N ALA A 110 -3.50 -4.06 20.80
CA ALA A 110 -3.02 -4.14 22.18
C ALA A 110 -4.12 -4.44 23.21
N GLU A 111 -5.40 -4.28 22.85
CA GLU A 111 -6.53 -4.53 23.72
C GLU A 111 -7.06 -5.95 23.62
N SER A 112 -6.66 -6.69 22.60
CA SER A 112 -7.13 -8.06 22.35
C SER A 112 -6.78 -9.01 23.50
N PRO A 113 -7.67 -9.96 23.84
CA PRO A 113 -7.39 -11.01 24.83
C PRO A 113 -6.15 -11.84 24.47
N ALA A 114 -5.93 -12.10 23.17
CA ALA A 114 -4.78 -12.82 22.67
C ALA A 114 -3.44 -12.17 23.03
N VAL A 115 -3.36 -10.83 23.00
CA VAL A 115 -2.14 -10.10 23.36
C VAL A 115 -2.04 -9.88 24.86
N LYS A 116 -3.14 -9.47 25.52
CA LYS A 116 -3.13 -9.15 26.97
C LYS A 116 -2.97 -10.39 27.87
N GLN A 117 -3.67 -11.48 27.55
CA GLN A 117 -3.71 -12.67 28.38
C GLN A 117 -2.66 -13.70 27.96
N ASP A 118 -2.62 -14.01 26.68
CA ASP A 118 -1.81 -15.10 26.12
C ASP A 118 -0.46 -14.64 25.57
N LYS A 119 -0.18 -13.34 25.58
CA LYS A 119 1.06 -12.73 25.03
C LYS A 119 1.35 -13.16 23.58
N CYS A 120 0.32 -13.49 22.82
CA CYS A 120 0.42 -13.89 21.43
C CYS A 120 0.83 -12.72 20.54
N ILE A 121 1.44 -13.03 19.41
CA ILE A 121 1.82 -12.05 18.38
C ILE A 121 0.78 -12.12 17.27
N ILE A 122 0.22 -10.97 16.90
CA ILE A 122 -0.66 -10.86 15.74
C ILE A 122 0.20 -10.59 14.52
N ASN A 123 0.17 -11.51 13.57
CA ASN A 123 0.90 -11.39 12.31
C ASN A 123 -0.05 -10.89 11.23
N HIS A 124 0.24 -9.71 10.67
CA HIS A 124 -0.50 -9.13 9.55
C HIS A 124 -0.03 -9.76 8.24
N VAL A 125 -0.82 -10.68 7.70
CA VAL A 125 -0.51 -11.40 6.45
C VAL A 125 -0.78 -10.52 5.23
N THR A 126 -1.88 -9.78 5.26
CA THR A 126 -2.30 -8.90 4.17
C THR A 126 -2.50 -7.49 4.71
N THR A 127 -1.77 -6.51 4.15
CA THR A 127 -1.82 -5.11 4.55
C THR A 127 -2.69 -4.24 3.63
N ALA A 128 -3.11 -4.77 2.48
CA ALA A 128 -3.98 -4.07 1.54
C ALA A 128 -4.88 -5.08 0.82
N LEU A 129 -6.14 -4.71 0.59
CA LEU A 129 -7.11 -5.51 -0.15
C LEU A 129 -7.38 -4.89 -1.52
N GLU A 130 -7.49 -5.73 -2.53
CA GLU A 130 -7.94 -5.31 -3.85
C GLU A 130 -9.46 -5.36 -3.92
N ILE A 131 -10.06 -4.18 -4.09
CA ILE A 131 -11.51 -4.01 -4.10
C ILE A 131 -11.99 -3.44 -5.42
N GLU A 132 -13.20 -3.81 -5.81
CA GLU A 132 -13.96 -3.24 -6.92
C GLU A 132 -15.14 -2.44 -6.35
N CYS A 133 -15.21 -1.17 -6.69
CA CYS A 133 -16.31 -0.28 -6.28
C CYS A 133 -16.53 0.84 -7.30
N LEU A 134 -17.55 1.64 -7.11
CA LEU A 134 -17.75 2.88 -7.86
C LEU A 134 -16.74 3.94 -7.41
N ALA A 135 -16.32 4.81 -8.32
CA ALA A 135 -15.31 5.83 -8.03
C ALA A 135 -15.69 6.75 -6.86
N GLU A 136 -16.96 7.10 -6.72
CA GLU A 136 -17.45 7.96 -5.62
C GLU A 136 -17.48 7.27 -4.26
N GLN A 137 -17.53 5.93 -4.24
CA GLN A 137 -17.66 5.13 -3.03
C GLN A 137 -16.36 4.45 -2.62
N LEU A 138 -15.24 4.90 -3.18
CA LEU A 138 -13.93 4.37 -2.86
C LEU A 138 -13.50 4.80 -1.45
N PRO A 139 -13.30 3.86 -0.51
CA PRO A 139 -12.81 4.19 0.83
C PRO A 139 -11.31 4.49 0.78
N GLU A 140 -10.85 5.42 1.63
CA GLU A 140 -9.42 5.74 1.76
C GLU A 140 -8.66 4.62 2.45
N PHE A 141 -9.25 3.97 3.43
CA PHE A 141 -8.74 2.80 4.16
C PHE A 141 -9.89 1.94 4.67
N ILE A 142 -9.58 0.71 5.05
CA ILE A 142 -10.53 -0.21 5.68
C ILE A 142 -10.04 -0.49 7.10
N THR A 143 -10.87 -0.22 8.10
CA THR A 143 -10.54 -0.47 9.51
C THR A 143 -10.85 -1.92 9.87
N VAL A 144 -9.88 -2.61 10.46
CA VAL A 144 -9.99 -3.96 10.99
C VAL A 144 -9.89 -3.90 12.51
N ASP A 145 -10.97 -4.21 13.21
CA ASP A 145 -10.97 -4.22 14.67
C ASP A 145 -10.50 -5.58 15.21
N LEU A 146 -9.44 -5.56 16.01
CA LEU A 146 -8.82 -6.74 16.63
C LEU A 146 -9.17 -6.89 18.11
N ALA A 147 -10.10 -6.11 18.65
CA ALA A 147 -10.43 -6.09 20.09
C ALA A 147 -10.85 -7.45 20.65
N ASN A 148 -11.52 -8.29 19.86
CA ASN A 148 -12.11 -9.56 20.31
C ASN A 148 -11.35 -10.80 19.82
N VAL A 149 -10.14 -10.61 19.32
CA VAL A 149 -9.36 -11.71 18.73
C VAL A 149 -8.77 -12.61 19.82
N VAL A 150 -8.96 -13.93 19.65
CA VAL A 150 -8.47 -14.97 20.58
C VAL A 150 -7.29 -15.74 19.99
N LYS A 151 -6.58 -16.43 20.88
CA LYS A 151 -5.42 -17.25 20.55
C LYS A 151 -5.72 -18.28 19.44
N GLY A 152 -4.84 -18.34 18.44
CA GLY A 152 -4.95 -19.27 17.31
C GLY A 152 -6.02 -18.91 16.27
N GLN A 153 -6.68 -17.77 16.41
CA GLN A 153 -7.69 -17.33 15.45
C GLN A 153 -7.04 -16.85 14.15
N ILE A 154 -7.71 -17.16 13.04
CA ILE A 154 -7.37 -16.64 11.71
C ILE A 154 -8.49 -15.69 11.30
N ILE A 155 -8.12 -14.46 10.96
CA ILE A 155 -9.05 -13.44 10.50
C ILE A 155 -9.02 -13.42 8.97
N ASN A 156 -10.18 -13.66 8.36
CA ASN A 156 -10.38 -13.68 6.93
C ASN A 156 -11.12 -12.42 6.47
N VAL A 157 -11.15 -12.19 5.16
CA VAL A 157 -11.89 -11.06 4.55
C VAL A 157 -13.38 -11.11 4.86
N GLU A 158 -13.95 -12.31 5.04
CA GLU A 158 -15.37 -12.51 5.34
C GLU A 158 -15.77 -11.99 6.73
N ASP A 159 -14.81 -11.91 7.66
CA ASP A 159 -15.00 -11.40 9.02
C ASP A 159 -15.02 -9.86 9.08
N LEU A 160 -14.70 -9.20 7.95
CA LEU A 160 -14.72 -7.75 7.87
C LEU A 160 -16.13 -7.21 7.61
N ASN A 161 -16.53 -6.20 8.36
CA ASN A 161 -17.76 -5.46 8.13
C ASN A 161 -17.62 -4.51 6.94
N LEU A 162 -17.53 -5.08 5.73
CA LEU A 162 -17.44 -4.30 4.51
C LEU A 162 -18.81 -3.79 4.09
N ALA A 163 -18.85 -2.55 3.58
CA ALA A 163 -20.07 -2.00 3.02
C ALA A 163 -20.49 -2.81 1.78
N SER A 164 -21.80 -3.00 1.58
CA SER A 164 -22.38 -3.85 0.53
C SER A 164 -22.02 -3.46 -0.90
N HIS A 165 -21.55 -2.24 -1.11
CA HIS A 165 -21.11 -1.72 -2.43
C HIS A 165 -19.65 -2.05 -2.76
N ILE A 166 -18.90 -2.62 -1.82
CA ILE A 166 -17.49 -2.99 -1.99
C ILE A 166 -17.41 -4.49 -2.30
N LYS A 167 -16.84 -4.82 -3.44
CA LYS A 167 -16.56 -6.20 -3.82
C LYS A 167 -15.07 -6.48 -3.72
N VAL A 168 -14.68 -7.45 -2.89
CA VAL A 168 -13.26 -7.85 -2.79
C VAL A 168 -12.91 -8.82 -3.92
N LEU A 169 -11.81 -8.56 -4.59
CA LEU A 169 -11.27 -9.43 -5.65
C LEU A 169 -10.30 -10.43 -5.03
N THR A 170 -10.71 -11.68 -4.98
CA THR A 170 -9.91 -12.77 -4.37
C THR A 170 -9.00 -13.50 -5.33
N HIS A 171 -9.05 -13.18 -6.64
CA HIS A 171 -8.25 -13.81 -7.70
C HIS A 171 -8.24 -15.35 -7.66
N GLY A 172 -9.40 -15.94 -7.36
CA GLY A 172 -9.55 -17.40 -7.29
C GLY A 172 -9.01 -18.05 -6.01
N ARG A 173 -8.52 -17.29 -5.05
CA ARG A 173 -8.20 -17.79 -3.71
C ARG A 173 -9.47 -17.83 -2.87
N LYS A 174 -9.66 -18.91 -2.11
CA LYS A 174 -10.67 -18.94 -1.05
C LYS A 174 -10.26 -17.91 -0.02
N ALA A 175 -11.20 -17.12 0.47
CA ALA A 175 -11.09 -16.09 1.50
C ALA A 175 -9.64 -15.73 1.92
N PRO A 176 -9.04 -14.64 1.39
CA PRO A 176 -7.68 -14.28 1.76
C PRO A 176 -7.59 -13.99 3.26
N THR A 177 -6.59 -14.56 3.90
CA THR A 177 -6.30 -14.34 5.31
C THR A 177 -5.70 -12.94 5.49
N ILE A 178 -6.23 -12.20 6.44
CA ILE A 178 -5.81 -10.84 6.77
C ILE A 178 -4.78 -10.86 7.89
N ALA A 179 -5.10 -11.52 8.99
CA ALA A 179 -4.22 -11.63 10.13
C ALA A 179 -4.30 -13.02 10.76
N THR A 180 -3.21 -13.43 11.38
CA THR A 180 -3.11 -14.70 12.12
C THR A 180 -2.52 -14.43 13.49
N VAL A 181 -3.08 -15.07 14.51
CA VAL A 181 -2.56 -15.02 15.88
C VAL A 181 -1.65 -16.20 16.09
N VAL A 182 -0.38 -15.92 16.37
CA VAL A 182 0.65 -16.94 16.57
C VAL A 182 1.15 -16.87 18.02
N GLU A 183 1.32 -18.03 18.63
CA GLU A 183 1.96 -18.14 19.94
C GLU A 183 3.45 -17.77 19.81
N PRO A 184 4.01 -17.01 20.76
CA PRO A 184 5.44 -16.80 20.78
C PRO A 184 6.11 -18.17 21.03
N VAL A 185 6.94 -18.62 20.10
CA VAL A 185 7.81 -19.78 20.32
C VAL A 185 8.93 -19.27 21.23
N GLU A 186 8.89 -19.66 22.51
CA GLU A 186 10.06 -19.50 23.37
C GLU A 186 11.19 -20.35 22.76
N GLU A 187 12.15 -19.70 22.10
CA GLU A 187 13.40 -20.36 21.76
C GLU A 187 14.07 -20.77 23.08
N VAL A 188 13.95 -22.02 23.44
CA VAL A 188 14.77 -22.64 24.47
C VAL A 188 16.20 -22.57 23.91
N ILE A 189 16.96 -21.57 24.33
CA ILE A 189 18.39 -21.50 24.10
C ILE A 189 18.98 -22.71 24.83
N VAL A 190 19.08 -23.83 24.14
CA VAL A 190 19.85 -24.97 24.60
C VAL A 190 21.30 -24.53 24.60
N ALA A 191 21.77 -24.09 25.76
CA ALA A 191 23.19 -23.81 25.98
C ALA A 191 23.97 -25.08 25.60
N ALA A 192 24.70 -25.03 24.49
CA ALA A 192 25.58 -26.07 24.08
C ALA A 192 26.58 -26.33 25.23
N PRO A 193 26.80 -27.59 25.64
CA PRO A 193 27.76 -27.90 26.71
C PRO A 193 29.15 -27.51 26.23
N VAL A 194 29.78 -26.64 26.98
CA VAL A 194 31.17 -26.25 26.80
C VAL A 194 32.00 -27.50 26.98
N ALA A 195 32.54 -28.03 25.91
CA ALA A 195 33.50 -29.12 25.95
C ALA A 195 34.80 -28.62 26.61
N ASP A 196 35.01 -29.05 27.82
CA ASP A 196 36.26 -28.87 28.59
C ASP A 196 37.41 -29.63 27.92
N THR A 197 38.25 -28.93 27.19
CA THR A 197 39.50 -29.49 26.66
C THR A 197 40.61 -29.42 27.72
N THR A 198 40.62 -30.43 28.53
CA THR A 198 41.67 -30.69 29.50
C THR A 198 42.99 -30.92 28.80
N LYS A 199 43.99 -30.12 29.18
CA LYS A 199 45.42 -30.23 28.91
C LYS A 199 45.95 -31.69 28.85
N GLY A 200 46.55 -32.03 27.74
CA GLY A 200 47.51 -33.13 27.61
C GLY A 200 48.95 -32.61 27.51
N LYS A 201 49.64 -32.58 28.65
CA LYS A 201 51.07 -32.27 28.78
C LYS A 201 51.87 -33.58 28.53
N LYS A 202 52.82 -33.64 27.58
CA LYS A 202 54.02 -34.51 27.60
C LYS A 202 55.02 -34.03 26.56
N LYS A 203 56.14 -33.49 27.02
CA LYS A 203 57.50 -34.00 27.14
C LYS A 203 58.00 -34.96 26.02
N LYS A 204 58.80 -34.47 25.11
CA LYS A 204 60.23 -34.77 24.97
C LYS A 204 60.84 -33.88 23.92
#